data_2a093e86950087f37b3725616f604fc3
#
_entry.id   2a093e86950087f37b3725616f604fc3
#
_cell.length_a   1.000
_cell.length_b   1.000
_cell.length_c   1.000
_cell.angle_alpha   90.00
_cell.angle_beta   90.00
_cell.angle_gamma   90.00
#
_symmetry.space_group_name_H-M   'P 1'
#
loop_
_entity.id
_entity.type
_entity.pdbx_description
1 polymer ?
#
loop_
_entity_poly.entity_id
_entity_poly.type
_entity_poly.pdbx_seq_one_letter_code
_entity_poly.pdbx_strand_id
1 'polypeptide(L)'
;YKSCDLLRRLQEQGFIIDVVPTSASLNFVGKSTWEALSGRKVLTDLWSEVEKVPHISMAKENDLIVIAPTTADLLAKLASGRADDLLTNIVLASTAPKILVPAMHTEMWLNPATVANVKTLQERGFVVVAPDEGRMTGSDVGIGRYPEVNKIIEIINLTAHITADLAGKKLLITAGGTREPIDPIRFIGNRSSGRQGFALAAAAASRGAQVHLIAANTDLPV
;
A
#
# COMPACT_ATOMS: atom_id res chain seq x y z
N TYR A 1 -7.88 -16.38 3.32
CA TYR A 1 -7.60 -16.22 4.76
C TYR A 1 -6.65 -15.06 5.05
N LYS A 2 -5.63 -14.79 4.21
CA LYS A 2 -4.65 -13.70 4.42
C LYS A 2 -5.30 -12.32 4.47
N SER A 3 -6.35 -12.07 3.71
CA SER A 3 -7.11 -10.81 3.78
C SER A 3 -7.87 -10.64 5.09
N CYS A 4 -8.33 -11.76 5.69
CA CYS A 4 -8.94 -11.73 7.01
C CYS A 4 -7.89 -11.44 8.12
N ASP A 5 -6.69 -11.98 7.98
CA ASP A 5 -5.55 -11.70 8.87
C ASP A 5 -5.13 -10.22 8.75
N LEU A 6 -5.04 -9.71 7.52
CA LEU A 6 -4.75 -8.30 7.26
C LEU A 6 -5.78 -7.39 7.96
N LEU A 7 -7.08 -7.67 7.80
CA LEU A 7 -8.15 -6.89 8.44
C LEU A 7 -7.98 -6.84 9.96
N ARG A 8 -7.79 -8.00 10.61
CA ARG A 8 -7.64 -8.07 12.08
C ARG A 8 -6.46 -7.23 12.56
N ARG A 9 -5.30 -7.39 11.93
CA ARG A 9 -4.08 -6.66 12.33
C ARG A 9 -4.18 -5.15 12.12
N LEU A 10 -4.90 -4.71 11.08
CA LEU A 10 -5.17 -3.29 10.88
C LEU A 10 -6.13 -2.74 11.97
N GLN A 11 -7.16 -3.50 12.36
CA GLN A 11 -8.03 -3.11 13.48
C GLN A 11 -7.28 -3.04 14.81
N GLU A 12 -6.34 -3.96 15.07
CA GLU A 12 -5.46 -3.92 16.25
C GLU A 12 -4.59 -2.64 16.28
N GLN A 13 -4.32 -2.05 15.12
CA GLN A 13 -3.62 -0.76 14.99
C GLN A 13 -4.56 0.47 15.04
N GLY A 14 -5.86 0.25 15.25
CA GLY A 14 -6.84 1.32 15.40
C GLY A 14 -7.53 1.77 14.10
N PHE A 15 -7.29 1.08 12.96
CA PHE A 15 -8.01 1.39 11.73
C PHE A 15 -9.47 0.97 11.81
N ILE A 16 -10.37 1.84 11.32
CA ILE A 16 -11.77 1.52 11.08
C ILE A 16 -11.91 1.03 9.65
N ILE A 17 -12.47 -0.17 9.45
CA ILE A 17 -12.43 -0.84 8.15
C ILE A 17 -13.84 -1.15 7.66
N ASP A 18 -14.18 -0.61 6.50
CA ASP A 18 -15.34 -1.01 5.72
C ASP A 18 -14.92 -2.04 4.67
N VAL A 19 -15.66 -3.14 4.58
CA VAL A 19 -15.36 -4.23 3.65
C VAL A 19 -16.34 -4.21 2.49
N VAL A 20 -15.80 -4.19 1.27
CA VAL A 20 -16.56 -4.23 0.02
C VAL A 20 -16.09 -5.43 -0.81
N PRO A 21 -16.66 -6.64 -0.59
CA PRO A 21 -16.27 -7.82 -1.32
C PRO A 21 -16.87 -7.82 -2.73
N THR A 22 -16.10 -8.31 -3.70
CA THR A 22 -16.64 -8.65 -5.02
C THR A 22 -17.52 -9.91 -4.92
N SER A 23 -18.47 -10.08 -5.85
CA SER A 23 -19.31 -11.28 -5.90
C SER A 23 -18.46 -12.57 -5.95
N ALA A 24 -17.35 -12.55 -6.68
CA ALA A 24 -16.43 -13.69 -6.77
C ALA A 24 -15.75 -14.00 -5.42
N SER A 25 -15.38 -12.98 -4.65
CA SER A 25 -14.69 -13.15 -3.36
C SER A 25 -15.58 -13.79 -2.30
N LEU A 26 -16.90 -13.62 -2.41
CA LEU A 26 -17.87 -14.22 -1.48
C LEU A 26 -17.93 -15.76 -1.56
N ASN A 27 -17.42 -16.36 -2.65
CA ASN A 27 -17.24 -17.81 -2.73
C ASN A 27 -16.14 -18.34 -1.80
N PHE A 28 -15.21 -17.50 -1.37
CA PHE A 28 -14.10 -17.87 -0.49
C PHE A 28 -14.35 -17.47 0.96
N VAL A 29 -14.90 -16.27 1.18
CA VAL A 29 -15.22 -15.76 2.51
C VAL A 29 -16.60 -15.11 2.45
N GLY A 30 -17.55 -15.72 3.14
CA GLY A 30 -18.94 -15.27 3.14
C GLY A 30 -19.12 -13.90 3.79
N LYS A 31 -20.20 -13.21 3.42
CA LYS A 31 -20.58 -11.89 3.93
C LYS A 31 -20.60 -11.84 5.47
N SER A 32 -21.23 -12.83 6.11
CA SER A 32 -21.33 -12.89 7.57
C SER A 32 -19.96 -12.95 8.27
N THR A 33 -18.97 -13.59 7.65
CA THR A 33 -17.60 -13.62 8.18
C THR A 33 -16.96 -12.22 8.15
N TRP A 34 -17.15 -11.49 7.06
CA TRP A 34 -16.65 -10.13 6.94
C TRP A 34 -17.33 -9.18 7.93
N GLU A 35 -18.66 -9.31 8.11
CA GLU A 35 -19.43 -8.52 9.10
C GLU A 35 -18.96 -8.82 10.52
N ALA A 36 -18.75 -10.10 10.86
CA ALA A 36 -18.24 -10.50 12.17
C ALA A 36 -16.82 -10.00 12.44
N LEU A 37 -15.95 -10.00 11.42
CA LEU A 37 -14.57 -9.57 11.57
C LEU A 37 -14.46 -8.03 11.62
N SER A 38 -15.18 -7.31 10.76
CA SER A 38 -15.10 -5.84 10.71
C SER A 38 -15.92 -5.17 11.80
N GLY A 39 -16.92 -5.86 12.36
CA GLY A 39 -17.92 -5.27 13.25
C GLY A 39 -18.86 -4.28 12.55
N ARG A 40 -18.89 -4.29 11.21
CA ARG A 40 -19.62 -3.34 10.38
C ARG A 40 -20.43 -4.07 9.30
N LYS A 41 -21.51 -3.42 8.84
CA LYS A 41 -22.35 -3.93 7.75
C LYS A 41 -21.52 -3.99 6.45
N VAL A 42 -21.61 -5.10 5.75
CA VAL A 42 -20.94 -5.31 4.47
C VAL A 42 -21.91 -5.07 3.32
N LEU A 43 -21.58 -4.14 2.45
CA LEU A 43 -22.33 -3.84 1.24
C LEU A 43 -21.72 -4.63 0.06
N THR A 44 -22.59 -5.31 -0.68
CA THR A 44 -22.18 -6.19 -1.80
C THR A 44 -22.74 -5.75 -3.14
N ASP A 45 -23.67 -4.81 -3.14
CA ASP A 45 -24.42 -4.40 -4.32
C ASP A 45 -24.57 -2.88 -4.39
N LEU A 46 -24.50 -2.32 -5.60
CA LEU A 46 -24.75 -0.91 -5.91
C LEU A 46 -26.19 -0.48 -5.56
N TRP A 47 -27.11 -1.40 -5.65
CA TRP A 47 -28.55 -1.15 -5.50
C TRP A 47 -29.05 -1.34 -4.07
N SER A 48 -28.19 -1.74 -3.14
CA SER A 48 -28.49 -1.76 -1.72
C SER A 48 -28.50 -0.33 -1.17
N GLU A 49 -29.56 0.08 -0.47
CA GLU A 49 -29.66 1.41 0.16
C GLU A 49 -29.50 2.57 -0.86
N VAL A 50 -30.20 2.50 -1.98
CA VAL A 50 -30.10 3.46 -3.10
C VAL A 50 -30.27 4.91 -2.65
N GLU A 51 -31.10 5.14 -1.61
CA GLU A 51 -31.34 6.45 -1.03
C GLU A 51 -30.09 7.13 -0.42
N LYS A 52 -29.09 6.34 -0.03
CA LYS A 52 -27.83 6.84 0.57
C LYS A 52 -26.68 6.95 -0.43
N VAL A 53 -26.88 6.51 -1.68
CA VAL A 53 -25.84 6.48 -2.73
C VAL A 53 -24.53 5.91 -2.16
N PRO A 54 -24.47 4.61 -1.74
CA PRO A 54 -23.41 4.06 -0.90
C PRO A 54 -22.01 4.22 -1.50
N HIS A 55 -21.88 4.11 -2.83
CA HIS A 55 -20.59 4.23 -3.51
C HIS A 55 -20.01 5.65 -3.42
N ILE A 56 -20.85 6.69 -3.33
CA ILE A 56 -20.39 8.07 -3.18
C ILE A 56 -20.03 8.38 -1.73
N SER A 57 -20.85 7.96 -0.75
CA SER A 57 -20.54 8.17 0.67
C SER A 57 -19.24 7.46 1.03
N MET A 58 -19.12 6.17 0.70
CA MET A 58 -17.90 5.39 0.94
C MET A 58 -16.67 5.97 0.21
N ALA A 59 -16.83 6.48 -1.01
CA ALA A 59 -15.72 7.10 -1.74
C ALA A 59 -15.20 8.38 -1.08
N LYS A 60 -16.05 9.12 -0.37
CA LYS A 60 -15.72 10.40 0.29
C LYS A 60 -15.28 10.25 1.75
N GLU A 61 -15.79 9.24 2.44
CA GLU A 61 -15.59 9.04 3.88
C GLU A 61 -14.34 8.23 4.20
N ASN A 62 -13.76 7.53 3.23
CA ASN A 62 -12.59 6.71 3.45
C ASN A 62 -11.29 7.46 3.13
N ASP A 63 -10.32 7.37 4.04
CA ASP A 63 -9.00 8.00 3.92
C ASP A 63 -8.04 7.19 3.04
N LEU A 64 -8.31 5.89 2.84
CA LEU A 64 -7.47 4.97 2.08
C LEU A 64 -8.31 3.81 1.53
N ILE A 65 -8.01 3.37 0.32
CA ILE A 65 -8.59 2.17 -0.29
C ILE A 65 -7.49 1.12 -0.45
N VAL A 66 -7.72 -0.08 0.09
CA VAL A 66 -6.82 -1.24 -0.05
C VAL A 66 -7.56 -2.38 -0.73
N ILE A 67 -7.08 -2.84 -1.87
CA ILE A 67 -7.65 -3.96 -2.61
C ILE A 67 -6.75 -5.18 -2.46
N ALA A 68 -7.17 -6.13 -1.64
CA ALA A 68 -6.35 -7.26 -1.21
C ALA A 68 -7.17 -8.58 -1.12
N PRO A 69 -6.96 -9.54 -2.03
CA PRO A 69 -6.09 -9.48 -3.20
C PRO A 69 -6.68 -8.70 -4.37
N THR A 70 -5.81 -8.29 -5.31
CA THR A 70 -6.21 -7.73 -6.61
C THR A 70 -5.94 -8.75 -7.70
N THR A 71 -6.98 -9.15 -8.44
CA THR A 71 -6.88 -10.09 -9.57
C THR A 71 -6.44 -9.37 -10.86
N ALA A 72 -5.99 -10.14 -11.87
CA ALA A 72 -5.68 -9.60 -13.19
C ALA A 72 -6.91 -8.92 -13.85
N ASP A 73 -8.11 -9.52 -13.69
CA ASP A 73 -9.37 -8.93 -14.18
C ASP A 73 -9.61 -7.56 -13.53
N LEU A 74 -9.45 -7.47 -12.21
CA LEU A 74 -9.67 -6.20 -11.51
C LEU A 74 -8.63 -5.15 -11.90
N LEU A 75 -7.35 -5.53 -12.09
CA LEU A 75 -6.33 -4.61 -12.61
C LEU A 75 -6.74 -4.06 -13.98
N ALA A 76 -7.26 -4.91 -14.88
CA ALA A 76 -7.73 -4.49 -16.20
C ALA A 76 -8.94 -3.55 -16.11
N LYS A 77 -9.93 -3.85 -15.26
CA LYS A 77 -11.10 -2.99 -15.03
C LYS A 77 -10.68 -1.61 -14.52
N LEU A 78 -9.83 -1.56 -13.51
CA LEU A 78 -9.34 -0.28 -12.94
C LEU A 78 -8.52 0.51 -13.95
N ALA A 79 -7.65 -0.16 -14.72
CA ALA A 79 -6.84 0.51 -15.75
C ALA A 79 -7.70 1.09 -16.90
N SER A 80 -8.81 0.44 -17.23
CA SER A 80 -9.76 0.94 -18.25
C SER A 80 -10.81 1.92 -17.71
N GLY A 81 -10.86 2.15 -16.37
CA GLY A 81 -11.88 3.01 -15.75
C GLY A 81 -13.28 2.40 -15.74
N ARG A 82 -13.40 1.09 -15.83
CA ARG A 82 -14.67 0.39 -15.80
C ARG A 82 -15.25 0.39 -14.38
N ALA A 83 -16.54 0.72 -14.24
CA ALA A 83 -17.27 0.80 -12.99
C ALA A 83 -18.59 0.03 -13.09
N ASP A 84 -18.51 -1.29 -13.06
CA ASP A 84 -19.64 -2.21 -13.25
C ASP A 84 -20.08 -2.92 -11.95
N ASP A 85 -19.40 -2.68 -10.84
CA ASP A 85 -19.75 -3.16 -9.51
C ASP A 85 -19.52 -2.09 -8.44
N LEU A 86 -19.92 -2.38 -7.18
CA LEU A 86 -19.80 -1.44 -6.07
C LEU A 86 -18.34 -1.02 -5.82
N LEU A 87 -17.40 -1.99 -5.84
CA LEU A 87 -15.99 -1.73 -5.60
C LEU A 87 -15.40 -0.77 -6.66
N THR A 88 -15.61 -1.07 -7.93
CA THR A 88 -15.06 -0.27 -9.04
C THR A 88 -15.67 1.12 -9.11
N ASN A 89 -16.96 1.28 -8.75
CA ASN A 89 -17.58 2.59 -8.60
C ASN A 89 -16.96 3.41 -7.45
N ILE A 90 -16.72 2.80 -6.28
CA ILE A 90 -16.05 3.47 -5.15
C ILE A 90 -14.66 3.92 -5.55
N VAL A 91 -13.87 3.04 -6.18
CA VAL A 91 -12.50 3.36 -6.61
C VAL A 91 -12.47 4.50 -7.61
N LEU A 92 -13.40 4.52 -8.56
CA LEU A 92 -13.48 5.57 -9.58
C LEU A 92 -13.91 6.92 -8.98
N ALA A 93 -14.82 6.91 -8.00
CA ALA A 93 -15.34 8.13 -7.38
C ALA A 93 -14.43 8.71 -6.28
N SER A 94 -13.53 7.89 -5.71
CA SER A 94 -12.71 8.30 -4.57
C SER A 94 -11.44 9.05 -5.00
N THR A 95 -11.10 10.09 -4.24
CA THR A 95 -9.80 10.79 -4.32
C THR A 95 -8.76 10.25 -3.32
N ALA A 96 -9.16 9.37 -2.39
CA ALA A 96 -8.26 8.76 -1.43
C ALA A 96 -7.12 7.96 -2.12
N PRO A 97 -5.94 7.86 -1.50
CA PRO A 97 -4.89 6.97 -1.97
C PRO A 97 -5.38 5.54 -2.13
N LYS A 98 -4.83 4.82 -3.10
CA LYS A 98 -5.27 3.47 -3.45
C LYS A 98 -4.08 2.51 -3.47
N ILE A 99 -4.19 1.41 -2.73
CA ILE A 99 -3.20 0.34 -2.67
C ILE A 99 -3.77 -0.91 -3.30
N LEU A 100 -3.05 -1.47 -4.25
CA LEU A 100 -3.38 -2.73 -4.92
C LEU A 100 -2.40 -3.81 -4.46
N VAL A 101 -2.93 -4.97 -4.07
CA VAL A 101 -2.15 -6.12 -3.62
C VAL A 101 -2.38 -7.29 -4.60
N PRO A 102 -1.66 -7.31 -5.75
CA PRO A 102 -1.85 -8.36 -6.75
C PRO A 102 -1.51 -9.75 -6.20
N ALA A 103 -2.33 -10.74 -6.61
CA ALA A 103 -2.04 -12.16 -6.38
C ALA A 103 -2.63 -12.98 -7.53
N MET A 104 -1.76 -13.67 -8.27
CA MET A 104 -2.13 -14.50 -9.45
C MET A 104 -0.98 -15.43 -9.83
N HIS A 105 -1.23 -16.39 -10.73
CA HIS A 105 -0.16 -17.22 -11.26
C HIS A 105 0.90 -16.40 -12.01
N THR A 106 2.13 -16.90 -12.05
CA THR A 106 3.30 -16.22 -12.64
C THR A 106 3.05 -15.80 -14.09
N GLU A 107 2.46 -16.68 -14.88
CA GLU A 107 2.16 -16.42 -16.30
C GLU A 107 1.17 -15.26 -16.47
N MET A 108 0.21 -15.15 -15.55
CA MET A 108 -0.74 -14.03 -15.53
C MET A 108 -0.07 -12.72 -15.09
N TRP A 109 0.82 -12.79 -14.11
CA TRP A 109 1.54 -11.61 -13.62
C TRP A 109 2.50 -11.06 -14.65
N LEU A 110 3.22 -11.95 -15.36
CA LEU A 110 4.19 -11.58 -16.40
C LEU A 110 3.55 -11.33 -17.78
N ASN A 111 2.23 -11.54 -17.90
CA ASN A 111 1.53 -11.28 -19.15
C ASN A 111 1.65 -9.80 -19.54
N PRO A 112 2.00 -9.49 -20.81
CA PRO A 112 2.13 -8.10 -21.26
C PRO A 112 0.93 -7.20 -20.96
N ALA A 113 -0.29 -7.73 -21.01
CA ALA A 113 -1.50 -6.98 -20.67
C ALA A 113 -1.54 -6.62 -19.19
N THR A 114 -1.18 -7.55 -18.30
CA THR A 114 -1.11 -7.28 -16.84
C THR A 114 -0.02 -6.27 -16.53
N VAL A 115 1.17 -6.42 -17.12
CA VAL A 115 2.29 -5.47 -16.96
C VAL A 115 1.89 -4.06 -17.41
N ALA A 116 1.23 -3.94 -18.56
CA ALA A 116 0.74 -2.66 -19.06
C ALA A 116 -0.32 -2.04 -18.14
N ASN A 117 -1.26 -2.83 -17.64
CA ASN A 117 -2.28 -2.36 -16.69
C ASN A 117 -1.67 -1.87 -15.38
N VAL A 118 -0.71 -2.61 -14.82
CA VAL A 118 0.02 -2.21 -13.60
C VAL A 118 0.74 -0.88 -13.81
N LYS A 119 1.47 -0.73 -14.92
CA LYS A 119 2.15 0.52 -15.27
C LYS A 119 1.17 1.69 -15.36
N THR A 120 0.06 1.51 -16.07
CA THR A 120 -0.98 2.54 -16.20
C THR A 120 -1.55 2.95 -14.84
N LEU A 121 -1.79 2.00 -13.94
CA LEU A 121 -2.31 2.28 -12.61
C LEU A 121 -1.29 3.02 -11.74
N GLN A 122 -0.02 2.64 -11.81
CA GLN A 122 1.07 3.34 -11.12
C GLN A 122 1.22 4.79 -11.60
N GLU A 123 1.17 5.03 -12.91
CA GLU A 123 1.19 6.38 -13.51
C GLU A 123 -0.01 7.24 -13.07
N ARG A 124 -1.13 6.61 -12.69
CA ARG A 124 -2.32 7.28 -12.11
C ARG A 124 -2.28 7.40 -10.59
N GLY A 125 -1.15 7.10 -9.95
CA GLY A 125 -0.96 7.28 -8.52
C GLY A 125 -1.43 6.11 -7.64
N PHE A 126 -1.74 4.94 -8.22
CA PHE A 126 -2.00 3.75 -7.42
C PHE A 126 -0.68 3.16 -6.89
N VAL A 127 -0.65 2.83 -5.62
CA VAL A 127 0.46 2.08 -5.02
C VAL A 127 0.24 0.60 -5.30
N VAL A 128 1.15 -0.04 -6.03
CA VAL A 128 1.07 -1.47 -6.33
C VAL A 128 2.10 -2.22 -5.52
N VAL A 129 1.64 -3.05 -4.60
CA VAL A 129 2.50 -3.92 -3.78
C VAL A 129 2.96 -5.08 -4.66
N ALA A 130 4.24 -5.15 -4.97
CA ALA A 130 4.76 -6.26 -5.77
C ALA A 130 4.47 -7.60 -5.10
N PRO A 131 3.92 -8.58 -5.84
CA PRO A 131 3.70 -9.92 -5.31
C PRO A 131 5.03 -10.57 -4.93
N ASP A 132 4.97 -11.46 -3.94
CA ASP A 132 6.14 -12.20 -3.51
C ASP A 132 6.42 -13.40 -4.44
N GLU A 133 7.66 -13.88 -4.41
CA GLU A 133 8.05 -15.14 -5.02
C GLU A 133 7.81 -16.28 -4.04
N GLY A 134 7.41 -17.44 -4.54
CA GLY A 134 7.25 -18.63 -3.73
C GLY A 134 6.28 -19.64 -4.30
N ARG A 135 6.00 -20.68 -3.50
CA ARG A 135 5.04 -21.72 -3.88
C ARG A 135 3.63 -21.16 -3.95
N MET A 136 2.96 -21.46 -5.04
CA MET A 136 1.56 -21.16 -5.27
C MET A 136 0.65 -22.35 -4.99
N THR A 137 -0.52 -22.38 -5.59
CA THR A 137 -1.40 -23.54 -5.51
C THR A 137 -0.78 -24.70 -6.30
N GLY A 138 -0.57 -25.83 -5.63
CA GLY A 138 0.08 -27.01 -6.23
C GLY A 138 1.60 -27.01 -6.10
N SER A 139 2.31 -27.45 -7.15
CA SER A 139 3.78 -27.56 -7.20
C SER A 139 4.46 -26.30 -7.76
N ASP A 140 3.69 -25.39 -8.31
CA ASP A 140 4.21 -24.22 -9.02
C ASP A 140 4.90 -23.22 -8.09
N VAL A 141 6.08 -22.78 -8.49
CA VAL A 141 6.89 -21.80 -7.77
C VAL A 141 7.23 -20.66 -8.72
N GLY A 142 7.02 -19.43 -8.26
CA GLY A 142 7.35 -18.24 -9.03
C GLY A 142 6.82 -16.97 -8.40
N ILE A 143 6.97 -15.85 -9.12
CA ILE A 143 6.44 -14.55 -8.70
C ILE A 143 4.93 -14.49 -8.95
N GLY A 144 4.16 -13.99 -7.98
CA GLY A 144 2.70 -13.86 -8.11
C GLY A 144 1.96 -14.19 -6.82
N ARG A 145 2.68 -14.69 -5.82
CA ARG A 145 2.13 -15.04 -4.50
C ARG A 145 1.68 -13.76 -3.77
N TYR A 146 0.53 -13.86 -3.09
CA TYR A 146 0.06 -12.79 -2.18
C TYR A 146 1.17 -12.45 -1.18
N PRO A 147 1.57 -11.18 -1.06
CA PRO A 147 2.67 -10.75 -0.19
C PRO A 147 2.44 -11.10 1.28
N GLU A 148 3.49 -11.12 2.04
CA GLU A 148 3.37 -11.30 3.49
C GLU A 148 2.63 -10.11 4.12
N VAL A 149 1.73 -10.41 5.06
CA VAL A 149 0.79 -9.42 5.63
C VAL A 149 1.52 -8.25 6.27
N ASN A 150 2.67 -8.49 6.91
CA ASN A 150 3.48 -7.42 7.50
C ASN A 150 3.96 -6.40 6.46
N LYS A 151 4.40 -6.85 5.29
CA LYS A 151 4.81 -5.98 4.18
C LYS A 151 3.66 -5.10 3.69
N ILE A 152 2.45 -5.66 3.62
CA ILE A 152 1.26 -4.90 3.22
C ILE A 152 0.92 -3.85 4.28
N ILE A 153 0.96 -4.20 5.56
CA ILE A 153 0.70 -3.28 6.67
C ILE A 153 1.71 -2.12 6.69
N GLU A 154 2.98 -2.42 6.46
CA GLU A 154 4.03 -1.39 6.38
C GLU A 154 3.72 -0.37 5.27
N ILE A 155 3.34 -0.83 4.07
CA ILE A 155 2.96 0.04 2.95
C ILE A 155 1.67 0.81 3.26
N ILE A 156 0.69 0.20 3.91
CA ILE A 156 -0.53 0.88 4.36
C ILE A 156 -0.19 1.99 5.33
N ASN A 157 0.63 1.72 6.33
CA ASN A 157 1.04 2.72 7.32
C ASN A 157 1.80 3.88 6.66
N LEU A 158 2.73 3.59 5.75
CA LEU A 158 3.43 4.61 4.98
C LEU A 158 2.47 5.46 4.14
N THR A 159 1.47 4.83 3.53
CA THR A 159 0.50 5.53 2.66
C THR A 159 -0.54 6.30 3.47
N ALA A 160 -1.04 5.74 4.57
CA ALA A 160 -2.02 6.38 5.45
C ALA A 160 -1.41 7.57 6.22
N HIS A 161 -0.12 7.49 6.56
CA HIS A 161 0.62 8.57 7.21
C HIS A 161 1.16 9.64 6.25
N ILE A 162 0.83 9.55 4.96
CA ILE A 162 0.94 10.68 4.02
C ILE A 162 -0.18 11.71 4.32
N THR A 163 -0.34 12.08 5.55
CA THR A 163 -0.75 13.43 5.86
C THR A 163 0.45 14.29 5.49
N ALA A 164 0.28 15.13 4.48
CA ALA A 164 1.31 16.10 4.11
C ALA A 164 1.44 17.19 5.20
N ASP A 165 1.48 16.76 6.48
CA ASP A 165 1.57 17.63 7.65
C ASP A 165 2.89 18.40 7.72
N LEU A 166 3.88 17.93 6.97
CA LEU A 166 5.15 18.62 6.74
C LEU A 166 5.21 19.33 5.37
N ALA A 167 4.09 19.42 4.64
CA ALA A 167 4.06 20.15 3.38
C ALA A 167 4.48 21.61 3.55
N GLY A 168 5.38 22.07 2.68
CA GLY A 168 5.97 23.41 2.74
C GLY A 168 7.03 23.61 3.85
N LYS A 169 7.31 22.58 4.66
CA LYS A 169 8.42 22.61 5.62
C LYS A 169 9.73 22.21 4.94
N LYS A 170 10.81 22.92 5.30
CA LYS A 170 12.18 22.60 4.89
C LYS A 170 12.91 22.00 6.09
N LEU A 171 13.43 20.78 5.93
CA LEU A 171 14.17 20.10 6.98
C LEU A 171 15.61 19.87 6.51
N LEU A 172 16.55 20.22 7.38
CA LEU A 172 17.96 19.87 7.25
C LEU A 172 18.26 18.73 8.21
N ILE A 173 18.70 17.61 7.69
CA ILE A 173 19.00 16.40 8.47
C ILE A 173 20.45 16.02 8.23
N THR A 174 21.19 15.73 9.31
CA THR A 174 22.55 15.20 9.22
C THR A 174 22.56 13.72 9.55
N ALA A 175 23.34 12.94 8.81
CA ALA A 175 23.44 11.49 8.99
C ALA A 175 24.89 11.03 8.86
N GLY A 176 25.23 9.97 9.59
CA GLY A 176 26.57 9.39 9.59
C GLY A 176 27.47 9.93 10.68
N GLY A 177 28.74 9.64 10.56
CA GLY A 177 29.76 10.00 11.54
C GLY A 177 30.63 11.17 11.09
N THR A 178 30.99 12.05 12.00
CA THR A 178 32.04 13.06 11.79
C THR A 178 33.43 12.45 12.02
N ARG A 179 34.43 13.02 11.37
CA ARG A 179 35.84 12.69 11.56
C ARG A 179 36.61 13.97 11.86
N GLU A 180 37.22 14.02 13.04
CA GLU A 180 38.06 15.14 13.46
C GLU A 180 39.53 14.76 13.21
N PRO A 181 40.26 15.41 12.30
CA PRO A 181 41.63 15.06 11.99
C PRO A 181 42.56 15.39 13.18
N ILE A 182 43.42 14.44 13.52
CA ILE A 182 44.52 14.64 14.48
C ILE A 182 45.79 15.00 13.68
N ASP A 183 46.05 14.28 12.60
CA ASP A 183 47.16 14.49 11.70
C ASP A 183 46.72 14.02 10.28
N PRO A 184 47.58 14.07 9.26
CA PRO A 184 47.24 13.64 7.88
C PRO A 184 46.75 12.20 7.76
N ILE A 185 47.00 11.34 8.75
CA ILE A 185 46.69 9.91 8.70
C ILE A 185 45.62 9.52 9.68
N ARG A 186 45.57 10.16 10.88
CA ARG A 186 44.72 9.74 11.99
C ARG A 186 43.60 10.75 12.25
N PHE A 187 42.45 10.22 12.63
CA PHE A 187 41.30 11.04 13.04
C PHE A 187 40.58 10.40 14.22
N ILE A 188 39.83 11.21 14.97
CA ILE A 188 38.85 10.78 15.95
C ILE A 188 37.49 10.82 15.29
N GLY A 189 36.71 9.75 15.40
CA GLY A 189 35.35 9.67 14.83
C GLY A 189 34.48 8.69 15.60
N ASN A 190 33.19 8.67 15.28
CA ASN A 190 32.24 7.71 15.81
C ASN A 190 31.88 6.65 14.75
N ARG A 191 31.30 5.52 15.20
CA ARG A 191 30.88 4.41 14.34
C ARG A 191 29.41 4.55 13.87
N SER A 192 28.93 5.76 13.68
CA SER A 192 27.57 5.98 13.21
C SER A 192 27.38 5.41 11.78
N SER A 193 26.43 4.53 11.59
CA SER A 193 26.09 4.00 10.27
C SER A 193 25.24 4.96 9.43
N GLY A 194 24.73 6.05 9.98
CA GLY A 194 23.84 6.97 9.30
C GLY A 194 22.38 6.50 9.18
N ARG A 195 22.06 5.23 9.45
CA ARG A 195 20.73 4.65 9.23
C ARG A 195 19.58 5.43 9.84
N GLN A 196 19.76 5.95 11.05
CA GLN A 196 18.73 6.74 11.73
C GLN A 196 18.44 8.05 10.99
N GLY A 197 19.47 8.78 10.55
CA GLY A 197 19.30 10.04 9.81
C GLY A 197 18.65 9.79 8.44
N PHE A 198 19.02 8.71 7.73
CA PHE A 198 18.39 8.34 6.47
C PHE A 198 16.91 7.96 6.66
N ALA A 199 16.57 7.16 7.69
CA ALA A 199 15.20 6.81 8.00
C ALA A 199 14.35 8.05 8.36
N LEU A 200 14.92 8.99 9.11
CA LEU A 200 14.25 10.24 9.44
C LEU A 200 14.03 11.11 8.20
N ALA A 201 15.01 11.18 7.30
CA ALA A 201 14.90 11.91 6.06
C ALA A 201 13.81 11.33 5.15
N ALA A 202 13.76 10.00 5.01
CA ALA A 202 12.72 9.30 4.25
C ALA A 202 11.33 9.54 4.85
N ALA A 203 11.19 9.44 6.18
CA ALA A 203 9.92 9.70 6.87
C ALA A 203 9.46 11.15 6.73
N ALA A 204 10.37 12.11 6.79
CA ALA A 204 10.03 13.51 6.60
C ALA A 204 9.62 13.82 5.15
N ALA A 205 10.33 13.26 4.17
CA ALA A 205 10.01 13.41 2.75
C ALA A 205 8.65 12.79 2.41
N SER A 206 8.34 11.60 2.94
CA SER A 206 7.04 10.96 2.75
C SER A 206 5.88 11.76 3.33
N ARG A 207 6.12 12.63 4.31
CA ARG A 207 5.15 13.56 4.90
C ARG A 207 5.11 14.94 4.20
N GLY A 208 5.73 15.04 3.01
CA GLY A 208 5.66 16.22 2.15
C GLY A 208 6.70 17.30 2.46
N ALA A 209 7.69 17.03 3.31
CA ALA A 209 8.76 17.99 3.59
C ALA A 209 9.76 18.08 2.43
N GLN A 210 10.33 19.27 2.22
CA GLN A 210 11.53 19.44 1.43
C GLN A 210 12.74 19.11 2.31
N VAL A 211 13.36 17.96 2.07
CA VAL A 211 14.47 17.47 2.92
C VAL A 211 15.80 17.72 2.24
N HIS A 212 16.72 18.34 2.99
CA HIS A 212 18.14 18.42 2.67
C HIS A 212 18.89 17.46 3.60
N LEU A 213 19.43 16.38 3.05
CA LEU A 213 20.20 15.39 3.80
C LEU A 213 21.70 15.64 3.60
N ILE A 214 22.42 15.87 4.70
CA ILE A 214 23.89 15.91 4.72
C ILE A 214 24.38 14.57 5.25
N ALA A 215 24.88 13.72 4.36
CA ALA A 215 25.42 12.41 4.70
C ALA A 215 26.94 12.46 4.79
N ALA A 216 27.51 12.07 5.93
CA ALA A 216 28.94 12.07 6.19
C ALA A 216 29.42 10.67 6.57
N ASN A 217 30.46 10.18 5.88
CA ASN A 217 31.12 8.90 6.17
C ASN A 217 30.14 7.72 6.30
N THR A 218 29.22 7.58 5.34
CA THR A 218 28.25 6.49 5.25
C THR A 218 28.20 5.96 3.80
N ASP A 219 27.98 4.66 3.64
CA ASP A 219 27.86 3.98 2.34
C ASP A 219 26.38 3.70 1.98
N LEU A 220 25.42 4.32 2.70
CA LEU A 220 24.01 4.15 2.41
C LEU A 220 23.63 4.88 1.11
N PRO A 221 22.82 4.25 0.24
CA PRO A 221 22.31 4.90 -0.97
C PRO A 221 21.36 6.05 -0.61
N VAL A 222 21.41 7.11 -1.41
CA VAL A 222 20.51 8.28 -1.30
C VAL A 222 19.28 8.06 -2.17
#